data_5d6698e780b7ecc98d5042d9021bebde
#
_entry.id   5d6698e780b7ecc98d5042d9021bebde
#
_cell.length_a   1.000
_cell.length_b   1.000
_cell.length_c   1.000
_cell.angle_alpha   90.00
_cell.angle_beta   90.00
_cell.angle_gamma   90.00
#
_symmetry.space_group_name_H-M   'P 1'
#
loop_
_entity.id
_entity.type
_entity.pdbx_description
1 polymer ?
#
loop_
_entity_poly.entity_id
_entity_poly.type
_entity_poly.pdbx_seq_one_letter_code
_entity_poly.pdbx_strand_id
1 'polypeptide(L)'
;MEYLIRDRLSWLRFLGFDLGAPTPDANTIRLFRERLTEAKAITVLFEAFDNRLRTTGYLAMGGQIVDATLVAAPKQRNTQEEKGAIKAGKTASEVWPDTPAKAAQKDVDARWTVKFAKARTAVGGKPQIDIAIPSFGYKNHIAIDQRFGFIRKSVVTHGARHDGSQLREVVTTDNTASDVWADTAYRSKSNEAWLTKHGRVSRIHRKKPRGKRRSEALRAANRVKSKIRARVEHVFAQEKAHMALFIRTIGIKRAEAKITLVNLAYNMKRLIFHERLTATG
;
A
#
# COMPACT_ATOMS: atom_id res chain seq x y z
N MET A 1 -11.88 1.70 -19.70
CA MET A 1 -10.76 0.97 -20.39
C MET A 1 -11.17 0.64 -21.81
N GLU A 2 -12.30 0.00 -22.06
CA GLU A 2 -12.83 -0.29 -23.41
C GLU A 2 -12.73 0.90 -24.38
N TYR A 3 -13.32 2.05 -24.01
CA TYR A 3 -13.23 3.29 -24.80
C TYR A 3 -11.77 3.67 -25.13
N LEU A 4 -10.86 3.60 -24.14
CA LEU A 4 -9.45 3.97 -24.35
C LEU A 4 -8.72 3.00 -25.29
N ILE A 5 -9.13 1.73 -25.34
CA ILE A 5 -8.56 0.76 -26.28
C ILE A 5 -8.98 1.12 -27.69
N ARG A 6 -10.27 1.44 -27.90
CA ARG A 6 -10.80 1.80 -29.22
C ARG A 6 -10.34 3.17 -29.73
N ASP A 7 -10.17 4.13 -28.82
CA ASP A 7 -9.86 5.53 -29.15
C ASP A 7 -8.38 5.76 -29.46
N ARG A 8 -7.48 4.88 -29.03
CA ARG A 8 -6.03 5.11 -29.14
C ARG A 8 -5.32 4.01 -29.93
N LEU A 9 -4.80 4.35 -31.10
CA LEU A 9 -3.98 3.45 -31.91
C LEU A 9 -2.79 2.85 -31.16
N SER A 10 -2.16 3.62 -30.26
CA SER A 10 -1.08 3.13 -29.42
C SER A 10 -1.49 2.01 -28.47
N TRP A 11 -2.75 2.03 -27.99
CA TRP A 11 -3.28 0.97 -27.14
C TRP A 11 -3.67 -0.27 -27.95
N LEU A 12 -4.30 -0.08 -29.12
CA LEU A 12 -4.59 -1.18 -30.03
C LEU A 12 -3.30 -1.92 -30.40
N ARG A 13 -2.28 -1.18 -30.84
CA ARG A 13 -0.98 -1.76 -31.19
C ARG A 13 -0.30 -2.47 -30.00
N PHE A 14 -0.31 -1.86 -28.81
CA PHE A 14 0.27 -2.46 -27.60
C PHE A 14 -0.43 -3.77 -27.21
N LEU A 15 -1.76 -3.83 -27.37
CA LEU A 15 -2.57 -4.98 -27.02
C LEU A 15 -2.69 -6.01 -28.17
N GLY A 16 -2.11 -5.74 -29.33
CA GLY A 16 -2.16 -6.63 -30.48
C GLY A 16 -3.51 -6.70 -31.20
N PHE A 17 -4.32 -5.63 -31.10
CA PHE A 17 -5.58 -5.50 -31.85
C PHE A 17 -5.38 -4.75 -33.15
N ASP A 18 -5.98 -5.25 -34.23
CA ASP A 18 -6.10 -4.54 -35.50
C ASP A 18 -7.20 -3.47 -35.45
N LEU A 19 -7.14 -2.53 -36.39
CA LEU A 19 -8.19 -1.55 -36.62
C LEU A 19 -9.50 -2.26 -36.96
N GLY A 20 -10.54 -2.02 -36.16
CA GLY A 20 -11.84 -2.67 -36.33
C GLY A 20 -11.97 -4.05 -35.68
N ALA A 21 -10.90 -4.60 -35.09
CA ALA A 21 -10.98 -5.85 -34.36
C ALA A 21 -11.91 -5.73 -33.13
N PRO A 22 -12.67 -6.78 -32.77
CA PRO A 22 -13.51 -6.80 -31.59
C PRO A 22 -12.64 -6.65 -30.33
N THR A 23 -12.87 -5.60 -29.57
CA THR A 23 -12.18 -5.36 -28.30
C THR A 23 -13.05 -5.80 -27.13
N PRO A 24 -12.46 -6.28 -26.01
CA PRO A 24 -13.21 -6.71 -24.86
C PRO A 24 -13.99 -5.52 -24.23
N ASP A 25 -15.25 -5.75 -23.98
CA ASP A 25 -16.12 -4.80 -23.28
C ASP A 25 -15.78 -4.69 -21.78
N ALA A 26 -16.40 -3.74 -21.10
CA ALA A 26 -16.18 -3.50 -19.69
C ALA A 26 -16.55 -4.73 -18.81
N ASN A 27 -17.57 -5.51 -19.22
CA ASN A 27 -18.00 -6.69 -18.48
C ASN A 27 -17.00 -7.85 -18.64
N THR A 28 -16.53 -8.10 -19.85
CA THR A 28 -15.47 -9.08 -20.13
C THR A 28 -14.21 -8.80 -19.30
N ILE A 29 -13.77 -7.53 -19.28
CA ILE A 29 -12.62 -7.11 -18.46
C ILE A 29 -12.90 -7.34 -16.97
N ARG A 30 -14.12 -7.05 -16.50
CA ARG A 30 -14.53 -7.28 -15.11
C ARG A 30 -14.48 -8.76 -14.76
N LEU A 31 -15.08 -9.61 -15.56
CA LEU A 31 -15.10 -11.08 -15.35
C LEU A 31 -13.69 -11.68 -15.37
N PHE A 32 -12.86 -11.24 -16.30
CA PHE A 32 -11.46 -11.68 -16.34
C PHE A 32 -10.70 -11.31 -15.05
N ARG A 33 -10.87 -10.08 -14.56
CA ARG A 33 -10.27 -9.67 -13.28
C ARG A 33 -10.79 -10.47 -12.09
N GLU A 34 -12.08 -10.81 -12.06
CA GLU A 34 -12.64 -11.68 -11.01
C GLU A 34 -11.96 -13.06 -11.04
N ARG A 35 -11.85 -13.68 -12.21
CA ARG A 35 -11.15 -14.97 -12.37
C ARG A 35 -9.69 -14.92 -11.92
N LEU A 36 -8.97 -13.85 -12.28
CA LEU A 36 -7.59 -13.65 -11.80
C LEU A 36 -7.52 -13.49 -10.28
N THR A 37 -8.51 -12.82 -9.69
CA THR A 37 -8.60 -12.61 -8.23
C THR A 37 -8.88 -13.93 -7.51
N GLU A 38 -9.84 -14.72 -8.00
CA GLU A 38 -10.19 -16.03 -7.45
C GLU A 38 -9.03 -17.01 -7.52
N ALA A 39 -8.33 -17.04 -8.66
CA ALA A 39 -7.14 -17.87 -8.87
C ALA A 39 -5.89 -17.36 -8.15
N LYS A 40 -5.93 -16.20 -7.44
CA LYS A 40 -4.77 -15.52 -6.87
C LYS A 40 -3.63 -15.25 -7.86
N ALA A 41 -3.94 -15.26 -9.16
CA ALA A 41 -2.96 -15.13 -10.22
C ALA A 41 -2.21 -13.79 -10.21
N ILE A 42 -2.81 -12.74 -9.68
CA ILE A 42 -2.18 -11.41 -9.56
C ILE A 42 -1.00 -11.43 -8.58
N THR A 43 -1.11 -12.17 -7.49
CA THR A 43 0.00 -12.37 -6.54
C THR A 43 1.14 -13.14 -7.21
N VAL A 44 0.81 -14.22 -7.94
CA VAL A 44 1.80 -14.99 -8.68
C VAL A 44 2.52 -14.14 -9.74
N LEU A 45 1.78 -13.28 -10.45
CA LEU A 45 2.38 -12.33 -11.40
C LEU A 45 3.33 -11.33 -10.73
N PHE A 46 2.98 -10.83 -9.55
CA PHE A 46 3.86 -9.94 -8.80
C PHE A 46 5.16 -10.65 -8.39
N GLU A 47 5.07 -11.86 -7.86
CA GLU A 47 6.22 -12.68 -7.47
C GLU A 47 7.09 -13.07 -8.67
N ALA A 48 6.47 -13.45 -9.79
CA ALA A 48 7.19 -13.75 -11.03
C ALA A 48 7.96 -12.53 -11.55
N PHE A 49 7.35 -11.34 -11.46
CA PHE A 49 8.01 -10.11 -11.85
C PHE A 49 9.20 -9.77 -10.91
N ASP A 50 9.05 -9.93 -9.59
CA ASP A 50 10.17 -9.72 -8.65
C ASP A 50 11.29 -10.73 -8.92
N ASN A 51 10.99 -11.98 -9.20
CA ASN A 51 11.99 -12.98 -9.60
C ASN A 51 12.70 -12.56 -10.91
N ARG A 52 11.96 -12.03 -11.89
CA ARG A 52 12.56 -11.51 -13.12
C ARG A 52 13.50 -10.33 -12.84
N LEU A 53 13.12 -9.40 -11.97
CA LEU A 53 14.00 -8.31 -11.54
C LEU A 53 15.31 -8.85 -10.97
N ARG A 54 15.25 -9.87 -10.11
CA ARG A 54 16.43 -10.49 -9.51
C ARG A 54 17.35 -11.13 -10.55
N THR A 55 16.79 -11.90 -11.48
CA THR A 55 17.56 -12.59 -12.54
C THR A 55 18.19 -11.62 -13.53
N THR A 56 17.67 -10.40 -13.65
CA THR A 56 18.23 -9.31 -14.49
C THR A 56 19.16 -8.37 -13.71
N GLY A 57 19.56 -8.72 -12.48
CA GLY A 57 20.53 -7.98 -11.71
C GLY A 57 19.97 -6.94 -10.72
N TYR A 58 18.66 -6.73 -10.70
CA TYR A 58 18.02 -5.83 -9.72
C TYR A 58 17.76 -6.55 -8.39
N LEU A 59 18.80 -6.97 -7.71
CA LEU A 59 18.69 -7.60 -6.39
C LEU A 59 18.14 -6.65 -5.34
N ALA A 60 17.49 -7.16 -4.30
CA ALA A 60 17.08 -6.37 -3.16
C ALA A 60 18.35 -5.93 -2.37
N MET A 61 18.68 -4.63 -2.40
CA MET A 61 19.95 -4.12 -1.89
C MET A 61 19.77 -2.89 -0.99
N GLY A 62 20.78 -2.69 -0.14
CA GLY A 62 20.94 -1.50 0.69
C GLY A 62 20.02 -1.46 1.92
N GLY A 63 19.31 -2.54 2.21
CA GLY A 63 18.30 -2.63 3.28
C GLY A 63 16.89 -2.34 2.79
N GLN A 64 15.93 -2.29 3.72
CA GLN A 64 14.50 -2.23 3.43
C GLN A 64 13.85 -1.01 4.08
N ILE A 65 12.96 -0.37 3.35
CA ILE A 65 12.12 0.71 3.88
C ILE A 65 10.69 0.21 3.95
N VAL A 66 10.13 0.19 5.15
CA VAL A 66 8.76 -0.30 5.42
C VAL A 66 7.87 0.87 5.76
N ASP A 67 6.73 0.94 5.11
CA ASP A 67 5.69 1.92 5.43
C ASP A 67 4.31 1.42 4.97
N ALA A 68 3.26 2.16 5.36
CA ALA A 68 1.89 1.86 4.97
C ALA A 68 1.17 3.11 4.49
N THR A 69 0.33 2.93 3.49
CA THR A 69 -0.57 3.99 3.05
C THR A 69 -2.02 3.55 3.09
N LEU A 70 -2.90 4.48 3.46
CA LEU A 70 -4.33 4.27 3.36
C LEU A 70 -4.76 4.36 1.89
N VAL A 71 -5.51 3.37 1.45
CA VAL A 71 -6.19 3.32 0.16
C VAL A 71 -7.67 3.52 0.41
N ALA A 72 -8.19 4.64 -0.05
CA ALA A 72 -9.57 5.02 0.21
C ALA A 72 -10.56 4.14 -0.56
N ALA A 73 -11.72 3.89 0.06
CA ALA A 73 -12.91 3.27 -0.53
C ALA A 73 -14.12 4.19 -0.33
N PRO A 74 -15.24 3.97 -1.03
CA PRO A 74 -16.46 4.75 -0.86
C PRO A 74 -16.92 4.71 0.60
N LYS A 75 -17.10 5.90 1.19
CA LYS A 75 -17.49 6.02 2.58
C LYS A 75 -18.85 5.40 2.82
N GLN A 76 -18.99 4.63 3.88
CA GLN A 76 -20.24 3.99 4.27
C GLN A 76 -20.71 4.49 5.63
N ARG A 77 -22.01 4.67 5.76
CA ARG A 77 -22.70 4.95 7.02
C ARG A 77 -23.37 3.68 7.50
N ASN A 78 -23.09 3.26 8.70
CA ASN A 78 -23.66 2.08 9.35
C ASN A 78 -24.14 2.48 10.75
N THR A 79 -25.20 1.85 11.25
CA THR A 79 -25.66 2.02 12.63
C THR A 79 -24.63 1.49 13.63
N GLN A 80 -24.83 1.72 14.91
CA GLN A 80 -23.92 1.20 15.94
C GLN A 80 -23.99 -0.33 16.04
N GLU A 81 -25.20 -0.89 15.88
CA GLU A 81 -25.42 -2.35 15.85
C GLU A 81 -24.72 -2.99 14.66
N GLU A 82 -24.90 -2.44 13.44
CA GLU A 82 -24.22 -2.90 12.24
C GLU A 82 -22.68 -2.83 12.40
N LYS A 83 -22.17 -1.74 12.97
CA LYS A 83 -20.73 -1.62 13.27
C LYS A 83 -20.24 -2.67 14.25
N GLY A 84 -21.05 -2.98 15.28
CA GLY A 84 -20.77 -4.04 16.25
C GLY A 84 -20.69 -5.41 15.57
N ALA A 85 -21.69 -5.74 14.74
CA ALA A 85 -21.74 -7.00 14.00
C ALA A 85 -20.55 -7.14 13.01
N ILE A 86 -20.23 -6.09 12.27
CA ILE A 86 -19.08 -6.04 11.37
C ILE A 86 -17.74 -6.21 12.15
N LYS A 87 -17.63 -5.58 13.32
CA LYS A 87 -16.44 -5.72 14.18
C LYS A 87 -16.30 -7.14 14.75
N ALA A 88 -17.41 -7.81 14.99
CA ALA A 88 -17.47 -9.21 15.41
C ALA A 88 -17.18 -10.20 14.27
N GLY A 89 -16.95 -9.73 13.05
CA GLY A 89 -16.56 -10.56 11.89
C GLY A 89 -17.74 -11.16 11.12
N LYS A 90 -18.97 -10.68 11.33
CA LYS A 90 -20.13 -11.14 10.55
C LYS A 90 -20.03 -10.75 9.09
N THR A 91 -20.47 -11.64 8.22
CA THR A 91 -20.58 -11.41 6.77
C THR A 91 -21.69 -10.41 6.44
N ALA A 92 -21.69 -9.87 5.22
CA ALA A 92 -22.73 -8.91 4.82
C ALA A 92 -24.15 -9.52 4.87
N SER A 93 -24.31 -10.79 4.52
CA SER A 93 -25.59 -11.51 4.60
C SER A 93 -26.07 -11.71 6.05
N GLU A 94 -25.15 -11.89 7.00
CA GLU A 94 -25.50 -12.01 8.41
C GLU A 94 -25.81 -10.65 9.09
N VAL A 95 -25.27 -9.57 8.56
CA VAL A 95 -25.53 -8.21 9.07
C VAL A 95 -26.86 -7.68 8.51
N TRP A 96 -27.20 -8.03 7.27
CA TRP A 96 -28.39 -7.56 6.56
C TRP A 96 -29.18 -8.73 5.93
N PRO A 97 -29.73 -9.67 6.73
CA PRO A 97 -30.41 -10.86 6.21
C PRO A 97 -31.66 -10.51 5.38
N ASP A 98 -32.42 -9.51 5.83
CA ASP A 98 -33.69 -9.12 5.21
C ASP A 98 -33.52 -8.14 4.04
N THR A 99 -32.29 -7.68 3.75
CA THR A 99 -32.02 -6.69 2.72
C THR A 99 -30.81 -7.08 1.85
N PRO A 100 -30.95 -8.11 0.99
CA PRO A 100 -29.84 -8.63 0.19
C PRO A 100 -29.23 -7.58 -0.77
N ALA A 101 -30.04 -6.66 -1.29
CA ALA A 101 -29.55 -5.55 -2.11
C ALA A 101 -28.61 -4.62 -1.32
N LYS A 102 -28.92 -4.34 -0.06
CA LYS A 102 -28.06 -3.57 0.84
C LYS A 102 -26.79 -4.36 1.17
N ALA A 103 -26.90 -5.65 1.49
CA ALA A 103 -25.78 -6.52 1.76
C ALA A 103 -24.79 -6.55 0.60
N ALA A 104 -25.26 -6.61 -0.65
CA ALA A 104 -24.42 -6.60 -1.85
C ALA A 104 -23.68 -5.28 -2.10
N GLN A 105 -24.16 -4.16 -1.53
CA GLN A 105 -23.57 -2.83 -1.71
C GLN A 105 -22.67 -2.40 -0.56
N LYS A 106 -22.63 -3.15 0.54
CA LYS A 106 -21.87 -2.82 1.74
C LYS A 106 -20.56 -3.60 1.84
N ASP A 107 -19.49 -2.89 2.11
CA ASP A 107 -18.17 -3.47 2.34
C ASP A 107 -17.97 -3.72 3.84
N VAL A 108 -17.98 -5.01 4.24
CA VAL A 108 -17.77 -5.43 5.63
C VAL A 108 -16.28 -5.62 5.96
N ASP A 109 -15.39 -5.57 4.98
CA ASP A 109 -13.95 -5.73 5.20
C ASP A 109 -13.24 -4.38 5.38
N ALA A 110 -13.66 -3.33 4.66
CA ALA A 110 -13.11 -2.00 4.83
C ALA A 110 -13.43 -1.42 6.22
N ARG A 111 -12.54 -0.59 6.76
CA ARG A 111 -12.68 0.00 8.10
C ARG A 111 -12.38 1.49 8.10
N TRP A 112 -13.04 2.18 9.01
CA TRP A 112 -12.71 3.56 9.35
C TRP A 112 -11.39 3.63 10.11
N THR A 113 -10.60 4.61 9.79
CA THR A 113 -9.41 5.04 10.54
C THR A 113 -9.37 6.56 10.61
N VAL A 114 -8.71 7.09 11.62
CA VAL A 114 -8.56 8.53 11.80
C VAL A 114 -7.09 8.90 11.67
N LYS A 115 -6.80 9.85 10.80
CA LYS A 115 -5.50 10.52 10.75
C LYS A 115 -5.66 11.92 11.32
N PHE A 116 -4.70 12.33 12.15
CA PHE A 116 -4.64 13.69 12.65
C PHE A 116 -3.72 14.52 11.74
N ALA A 117 -4.23 15.64 11.22
CA ALA A 117 -3.38 16.63 10.58
C ALA A 117 -2.45 17.22 11.65
N LYS A 118 -1.15 17.31 11.35
CA LYS A 118 -0.24 18.01 12.26
C LYS A 118 -0.63 19.48 12.30
N ALA A 119 -0.89 19.97 13.49
CA ALA A 119 -1.10 21.39 13.72
C ALA A 119 0.10 22.19 13.17
N ARG A 120 -0.18 23.16 12.32
CA ARG A 120 0.81 24.20 11.98
C ARG A 120 0.70 25.29 13.03
N THR A 121 1.84 25.77 13.53
CA THR A 121 1.84 26.93 14.40
C THR A 121 1.30 28.12 13.59
N ALA A 122 0.19 28.71 14.02
CA ALA A 122 -0.35 29.88 13.37
C ALA A 122 0.64 31.07 13.49
N VAL A 123 0.61 31.96 12.52
CA VAL A 123 1.29 33.25 12.63
C VAL A 123 0.73 33.95 13.88
N GLY A 124 1.56 34.14 14.93
CA GLY A 124 1.11 34.63 16.24
C GLY A 124 1.25 33.65 17.40
N GLY A 125 1.84 32.44 17.17
CA GLY A 125 2.28 31.52 18.23
C GLY A 125 1.19 30.67 18.91
N LYS A 126 -0.09 30.78 18.55
CA LYS A 126 -1.15 29.98 19.14
C LYS A 126 -1.10 28.56 18.54
N PRO A 127 -1.11 27.47 19.36
CA PRO A 127 -1.18 26.10 18.85
C PRO A 127 -2.53 25.88 18.14
N GLN A 128 -2.48 25.43 16.88
CA GLN A 128 -3.69 24.96 16.20
C GLN A 128 -4.06 23.57 16.71
N ILE A 129 -5.37 23.32 16.82
CA ILE A 129 -5.92 22.01 17.21
C ILE A 129 -5.67 21.03 16.06
N ASP A 130 -5.19 19.82 16.39
CA ASP A 130 -5.06 18.74 15.43
C ASP A 130 -6.44 18.36 14.85
N ILE A 131 -6.59 18.52 13.54
CA ILE A 131 -7.86 18.16 12.87
C ILE A 131 -7.88 16.67 12.62
N ALA A 132 -8.88 15.99 13.15
CA ALA A 132 -9.14 14.58 12.90
C ALA A 132 -9.73 14.40 11.49
N ILE A 133 -9.05 13.67 10.61
CA ILE A 133 -9.50 13.37 9.26
C ILE A 133 -9.91 11.88 9.21
N PRO A 134 -11.22 11.57 9.29
CA PRO A 134 -11.68 10.20 9.17
C PRO A 134 -11.58 9.73 7.73
N SER A 135 -11.09 8.53 7.54
CA SER A 135 -10.95 7.90 6.24
C SER A 135 -11.42 6.46 6.30
N PHE A 136 -12.08 5.99 5.26
CA PHE A 136 -12.62 4.63 5.14
C PHE A 136 -11.91 3.88 4.02
N GLY A 137 -11.53 2.63 4.25
CA GLY A 137 -10.90 1.81 3.22
C GLY A 137 -9.94 0.76 3.76
N TYR A 138 -8.85 0.58 3.03
CA TYR A 138 -7.82 -0.44 3.24
C TYR A 138 -6.45 0.19 3.43
N LYS A 139 -5.47 -0.59 3.83
CA LYS A 139 -4.07 -0.18 3.87
C LYS A 139 -3.23 -1.07 2.96
N ASN A 140 -2.34 -0.44 2.20
CA ASN A 140 -1.24 -1.07 1.50
C ASN A 140 0.02 -0.92 2.36
N HIS A 141 0.48 -2.04 2.94
CA HIS A 141 1.74 -2.13 3.67
C HIS A 141 2.79 -2.66 2.70
N ILE A 142 3.89 -1.95 2.52
CA ILE A 142 4.93 -2.33 1.58
C ILE A 142 6.31 -2.30 2.21
N ALA A 143 7.20 -3.14 1.68
CA ALA A 143 8.64 -3.04 1.86
C ALA A 143 9.29 -2.80 0.50
N ILE A 144 10.06 -1.72 0.39
CA ILE A 144 10.86 -1.43 -0.79
C ILE A 144 12.35 -1.66 -0.49
N ASP A 145 13.13 -2.08 -1.48
CA ASP A 145 14.59 -2.05 -1.33
C ASP A 145 15.11 -0.60 -1.38
N GLN A 146 16.15 -0.33 -0.60
CA GLN A 146 16.69 1.02 -0.48
C GLN A 146 17.47 1.44 -1.74
N ARG A 147 18.12 0.51 -2.46
CA ARG A 147 18.97 0.82 -3.60
C ARG A 147 18.16 1.24 -4.82
N PHE A 148 17.26 0.40 -5.26
CA PHE A 148 16.50 0.59 -6.51
C PHE A 148 15.10 1.15 -6.28
N GLY A 149 14.52 0.94 -5.09
CA GLY A 149 13.18 1.41 -4.73
C GLY A 149 12.05 0.56 -5.31
N PHE A 150 12.30 -0.70 -5.63
CA PHE A 150 11.25 -1.65 -6.00
C PHE A 150 10.48 -2.13 -4.77
N ILE A 151 9.19 -2.30 -4.91
CA ILE A 151 8.36 -2.98 -3.92
C ILE A 151 8.69 -4.47 -4.00
N ARG A 152 9.24 -5.01 -2.90
CA ARG A 152 9.63 -6.42 -2.81
C ARG A 152 8.58 -7.29 -2.16
N LYS A 153 7.80 -6.71 -1.26
CA LYS A 153 6.70 -7.39 -0.60
C LYS A 153 5.60 -6.40 -0.24
N SER A 154 4.38 -6.85 -0.32
CA SER A 154 3.22 -6.06 0.10
C SER A 154 2.19 -6.92 0.81
N VAL A 155 1.44 -6.30 1.73
CA VAL A 155 0.31 -6.91 2.43
C VAL A 155 -0.83 -5.90 2.50
N VAL A 156 -2.03 -6.36 2.19
CA VAL A 156 -3.23 -5.53 2.25
C VAL A 156 -4.04 -5.87 3.50
N THR A 157 -4.46 -4.85 4.22
CA THR A 157 -5.31 -5.00 5.40
C THR A 157 -6.45 -3.97 5.39
N HIS A 158 -7.42 -4.14 6.28
CA HIS A 158 -8.42 -3.10 6.50
C HIS A 158 -7.80 -1.82 7.11
N GLY A 159 -8.42 -0.67 6.88
CA GLY A 159 -7.89 0.65 7.25
C GLY A 159 -7.56 0.85 8.74
N ALA A 160 -8.22 0.13 9.64
CA ALA A 160 -8.00 0.23 11.08
C ALA A 160 -6.83 -0.64 11.60
N ARG A 161 -6.22 -1.50 10.77
CA ARG A 161 -5.10 -2.34 11.20
C ARG A 161 -3.90 -1.48 11.58
N HIS A 162 -3.27 -1.80 12.72
CA HIS A 162 -2.10 -1.07 13.20
C HIS A 162 -0.87 -1.41 12.35
N ASP A 163 -0.16 -0.40 11.84
CA ASP A 163 0.94 -0.56 10.88
C ASP A 163 2.07 -1.41 11.46
N GLY A 164 2.45 -1.18 12.72
CA GLY A 164 3.50 -1.93 13.40
C GLY A 164 3.25 -3.43 13.52
N SER A 165 1.99 -3.89 13.47
CA SER A 165 1.67 -5.32 13.50
C SER A 165 2.01 -6.05 12.19
N GLN A 166 2.23 -5.29 11.10
CA GLN A 166 2.50 -5.84 9.77
C GLN A 166 4.00 -5.88 9.43
N LEU A 167 4.88 -5.41 10.33
CA LEU A 167 6.33 -5.38 10.07
C LEU A 167 6.88 -6.76 9.64
N ARG A 168 6.50 -7.80 10.36
CA ARG A 168 6.99 -9.16 10.13
C ARG A 168 6.49 -9.77 8.82
N GLU A 169 5.32 -9.32 8.38
CA GLU A 169 4.69 -9.80 7.16
C GLU A 169 5.35 -9.22 5.90
N VAL A 170 5.87 -7.99 5.99
CA VAL A 170 6.44 -7.28 4.82
C VAL A 170 7.95 -7.31 4.77
N VAL A 171 8.65 -7.50 5.89
CA VAL A 171 10.12 -7.61 5.87
C VAL A 171 10.54 -8.91 5.19
N THR A 172 11.49 -8.80 4.25
CA THR A 172 12.04 -9.95 3.51
C THR A 172 13.40 -10.35 4.06
N THR A 173 13.81 -11.59 3.82
CA THR A 173 15.11 -12.13 4.30
C THR A 173 16.21 -12.04 3.27
N ASP A 174 15.91 -11.71 2.04
CA ASP A 174 16.74 -11.79 0.86
C ASP A 174 17.42 -10.48 0.45
N ASN A 175 17.25 -9.40 1.26
CA ASN A 175 17.97 -8.16 1.03
C ASN A 175 19.45 -8.30 1.45
N THR A 176 20.36 -7.81 0.61
CA THR A 176 21.82 -7.90 0.81
C THR A 176 22.33 -7.12 2.03
N ALA A 177 21.54 -6.18 2.55
CA ALA A 177 21.85 -5.46 3.79
C ALA A 177 20.77 -5.70 4.86
N SER A 178 21.20 -5.64 6.11
CA SER A 178 20.35 -5.96 7.28
C SER A 178 19.46 -4.81 7.74
N ASP A 179 19.70 -3.58 7.30
CA ASP A 179 19.01 -2.38 7.78
C ASP A 179 17.52 -2.36 7.43
N VAL A 180 16.66 -2.03 8.41
CA VAL A 180 15.22 -1.87 8.25
C VAL A 180 14.79 -0.51 8.76
N TRP A 181 14.36 0.38 7.84
CA TRP A 181 13.83 1.70 8.15
C TRP A 181 12.31 1.69 8.20
N ALA A 182 11.74 2.27 9.23
CA ALA A 182 10.31 2.51 9.34
C ALA A 182 10.02 3.70 10.27
N ASP A 183 8.76 4.11 10.33
CA ASP A 183 8.35 5.17 11.23
C ASP A 183 8.19 4.67 12.69
N THR A 184 7.80 5.58 13.60
CA THR A 184 7.62 5.26 15.02
C THR A 184 6.47 4.29 15.32
N ALA A 185 5.52 4.10 14.41
CA ALA A 185 4.40 3.18 14.61
C ALA A 185 4.87 1.71 14.63
N TYR A 186 5.95 1.42 13.88
CA TYR A 186 6.54 0.09 13.82
C TYR A 186 7.42 -0.26 15.02
N ARG A 187 7.75 0.74 15.88
CA ARG A 187 8.64 0.51 17.02
C ARG A 187 7.91 -0.08 18.22
N SER A 188 8.17 -1.34 18.51
CA SER A 188 7.73 -2.04 19.70
C SER A 188 8.82 -2.97 20.21
N LYS A 189 8.79 -3.33 21.50
CA LYS A 189 9.74 -4.32 22.07
C LYS A 189 9.72 -5.62 21.27
N SER A 190 8.54 -6.08 20.90
CA SER A 190 8.33 -7.32 20.14
C SER A 190 8.93 -7.25 18.72
N ASN A 191 8.76 -6.11 18.02
CA ASN A 191 9.35 -5.94 16.69
C ASN A 191 10.86 -5.79 16.72
N GLU A 192 11.40 -5.05 17.70
CA GLU A 192 12.86 -4.93 17.90
C GLU A 192 13.50 -6.31 18.17
N ALA A 193 12.91 -7.09 19.08
CA ALA A 193 13.39 -8.44 19.37
C ALA A 193 13.31 -9.37 18.14
N TRP A 194 12.22 -9.28 17.37
CA TRP A 194 12.06 -10.05 16.14
C TRP A 194 13.11 -9.68 15.09
N LEU A 195 13.35 -8.38 14.87
CA LEU A 195 14.38 -7.92 13.94
C LEU A 195 15.76 -8.45 14.33
N THR A 196 16.14 -8.32 15.61
CA THR A 196 17.42 -8.82 16.13
C THR A 196 17.54 -10.34 15.93
N LYS A 197 16.49 -11.11 16.27
CA LYS A 197 16.45 -12.56 16.08
C LYS A 197 16.69 -12.97 14.62
N HIS A 198 16.24 -12.16 13.66
CA HIS A 198 16.38 -12.44 12.23
C HIS A 198 17.61 -11.72 11.59
N GLY A 199 18.56 -11.29 12.40
CA GLY A 199 19.79 -10.62 11.91
C GLY A 199 19.54 -9.27 11.24
N ARG A 200 18.42 -8.60 11.58
CA ARG A 200 18.08 -7.31 10.99
C ARG A 200 18.42 -6.17 11.94
N VAL A 201 18.99 -5.11 11.42
CA VAL A 201 19.35 -3.90 12.17
C VAL A 201 18.20 -2.90 12.12
N SER A 202 17.63 -2.59 13.29
CA SER A 202 16.53 -1.62 13.38
C SER A 202 17.03 -0.20 13.17
N ARG A 203 16.55 0.43 12.08
CA ARG A 203 16.66 1.87 11.81
C ARG A 203 15.32 2.58 12.02
N ILE A 204 14.37 1.93 12.71
CA ILE A 204 13.06 2.50 13.02
C ILE A 204 13.23 3.79 13.84
N HIS A 205 12.39 4.78 13.59
CA HIS A 205 12.37 6.04 14.33
C HIS A 205 12.16 5.78 15.83
N ARG A 206 12.90 6.49 16.68
CA ARG A 206 12.74 6.42 18.13
C ARG A 206 11.64 7.37 18.59
N LYS A 207 10.76 6.88 19.47
CA LYS A 207 9.75 7.70 20.15
C LYS A 207 10.43 8.59 21.19
N LYS A 208 9.87 9.77 21.44
CA LYS A 208 10.29 10.57 22.59
C LYS A 208 9.95 9.85 23.90
N PRO A 209 10.77 9.95 24.94
CA PRO A 209 10.40 9.47 26.27
C PRO A 209 9.11 10.17 26.76
N ARG A 210 8.28 9.41 27.48
CA ARG A 210 7.04 9.94 28.07
C ARG A 210 7.37 11.09 29.04
N GLY A 211 6.61 12.18 28.96
CA GLY A 211 6.78 13.35 29.84
C GLY A 211 7.98 14.26 29.51
N LYS A 212 8.90 13.88 28.63
CA LYS A 212 10.10 14.69 28.29
C LYS A 212 9.97 15.36 26.93
N ARG A 213 10.65 16.50 26.73
CA ARG A 213 10.84 17.10 25.42
C ARG A 213 11.77 16.19 24.57
N ARG A 214 11.59 16.22 23.26
CA ARG A 214 12.46 15.50 22.33
C ARG A 214 13.85 16.16 22.33
N SER A 215 14.90 15.44 22.75
CA SER A 215 16.27 15.94 22.71
C SER A 215 16.73 16.24 21.29
N GLU A 216 17.68 17.14 21.15
CA GLU A 216 18.26 17.52 19.85
C GLU A 216 18.96 16.33 19.17
N ALA A 217 19.70 15.54 19.91
CA ALA A 217 20.33 14.32 19.44
C ALA A 217 19.28 13.33 18.86
N LEU A 218 18.12 13.17 19.54
CA LEU A 218 17.05 12.33 19.03
C LEU A 218 16.42 12.90 17.74
N ARG A 219 16.31 14.23 17.64
CA ARG A 219 15.82 14.90 16.43
C ARG A 219 16.78 14.69 15.26
N ALA A 220 18.08 14.90 15.50
CA ALA A 220 19.13 14.70 14.49
C ALA A 220 19.16 13.25 13.98
N ALA A 221 19.18 12.27 14.89
CA ALA A 221 19.15 10.85 14.55
C ALA A 221 17.90 10.46 13.73
N ASN A 222 16.72 10.96 14.11
CA ASN A 222 15.49 10.70 13.35
C ASN A 222 15.47 11.43 11.99
N ARG A 223 16.10 12.62 11.88
CA ARG A 223 16.22 13.36 10.61
C ARG A 223 17.00 12.56 9.55
N VAL A 224 18.12 11.95 9.93
CA VAL A 224 18.89 11.08 9.03
C VAL A 224 18.03 9.92 8.53
N LYS A 225 17.32 9.25 9.43
CA LYS A 225 16.42 8.15 9.08
C LYS A 225 15.26 8.59 8.18
N SER A 226 14.73 9.81 8.41
CA SER A 226 13.64 10.38 7.59
C SER A 226 14.07 10.61 6.15
N LYS A 227 15.32 11.01 5.88
CA LYS A 227 15.82 11.20 4.51
C LYS A 227 15.77 9.90 3.70
N ILE A 228 16.10 8.77 4.33
CA ILE A 228 16.04 7.46 3.68
C ILE A 228 14.57 7.03 3.52
N ARG A 229 13.77 7.15 4.57
CA ARG A 229 12.36 6.76 4.56
C ARG A 229 11.52 7.55 3.54
N ALA A 230 11.87 8.80 3.25
CA ALA A 230 11.14 9.63 2.28
C ALA A 230 11.01 8.97 0.90
N ARG A 231 11.88 8.02 0.55
CA ARG A 231 11.78 7.27 -0.72
C ARG A 231 10.47 6.51 -0.87
N VAL A 232 9.93 5.94 0.22
CA VAL A 232 8.65 5.21 0.15
C VAL A 232 7.46 6.16 -0.04
N GLU A 233 7.58 7.41 0.39
CA GLU A 233 6.54 8.43 0.17
C GLU A 233 6.36 8.74 -1.33
N HIS A 234 7.45 8.67 -2.12
CA HIS A 234 7.37 8.80 -3.59
C HIS A 234 6.60 7.64 -4.23
N VAL A 235 6.73 6.41 -3.70
CA VAL A 235 5.93 5.26 -4.16
C VAL A 235 4.46 5.57 -4.01
N PHE A 236 4.03 5.92 -2.81
CA PHE A 236 2.64 6.21 -2.50
C PHE A 236 2.08 7.43 -3.26
N ALA A 237 2.93 8.44 -3.50
CA ALA A 237 2.54 9.58 -4.31
C ALA A 237 2.26 9.17 -5.76
N GLN A 238 3.11 8.33 -6.37
CA GLN A 238 2.88 7.82 -7.71
C GLN A 238 1.63 6.94 -7.80
N GLU A 239 1.42 6.01 -6.86
CA GLU A 239 0.24 5.16 -6.82
C GLU A 239 -1.06 5.95 -6.77
N LYS A 240 -1.10 7.01 -5.95
CA LYS A 240 -2.31 7.84 -5.76
C LYS A 240 -2.51 8.85 -6.87
N ALA A 241 -1.47 9.60 -7.24
CA ALA A 241 -1.59 10.70 -8.19
C ALA A 241 -1.65 10.23 -9.65
N HIS A 242 -0.83 9.23 -10.01
CA HIS A 242 -0.70 8.81 -11.41
C HIS A 242 -1.40 7.50 -11.74
N MET A 243 -1.65 6.63 -10.76
CA MET A 243 -2.31 5.33 -10.97
C MET A 243 -3.73 5.29 -10.41
N ALA A 244 -4.24 6.43 -9.91
CA ALA A 244 -5.60 6.58 -9.38
C ALA A 244 -5.99 5.46 -8.39
N LEU A 245 -5.08 5.15 -7.44
CA LEU A 245 -5.29 4.09 -6.46
C LEU A 245 -6.43 4.46 -5.49
N PHE A 246 -7.60 3.94 -5.82
CA PHE A 246 -8.85 4.06 -5.06
C PHE A 246 -9.66 2.78 -5.24
N ILE A 247 -10.20 2.21 -4.17
CA ILE A 247 -10.99 0.98 -4.22
C ILE A 247 -12.44 1.33 -4.50
N ARG A 248 -12.99 0.81 -5.60
CA ARG A 248 -14.41 0.94 -5.97
C ARG A 248 -15.18 -0.35 -5.86
N THR A 249 -14.49 -1.44 -5.59
CA THR A 249 -15.06 -2.78 -5.44
C THR A 249 -15.27 -3.09 -3.96
N ILE A 250 -16.08 -4.09 -3.67
CA ILE A 250 -16.41 -4.54 -2.32
C ILE A 250 -15.57 -5.78 -1.99
N GLY A 251 -15.04 -5.81 -0.76
CA GLY A 251 -14.35 -6.96 -0.19
C GLY A 251 -12.83 -6.91 -0.35
N ILE A 252 -12.15 -7.50 0.64
CA ILE A 252 -10.69 -7.44 0.77
C ILE A 252 -9.97 -8.13 -0.39
N LYS A 253 -10.49 -9.25 -0.92
CA LYS A 253 -9.88 -9.96 -2.04
C LYS A 253 -9.73 -9.10 -3.29
N ARG A 254 -10.80 -8.35 -3.65
CA ARG A 254 -10.78 -7.43 -4.79
C ARG A 254 -9.92 -6.19 -4.53
N ALA A 255 -9.90 -5.71 -3.29
CA ALA A 255 -9.02 -4.62 -2.88
C ALA A 255 -7.55 -5.04 -2.98
N GLU A 256 -7.20 -6.22 -2.50
CA GLU A 256 -5.87 -6.82 -2.60
C GLU A 256 -5.44 -6.97 -4.06
N ALA A 257 -6.29 -7.57 -4.90
CA ALA A 257 -6.00 -7.72 -6.32
C ALA A 257 -5.71 -6.37 -7.00
N LYS A 258 -6.51 -5.33 -6.73
CA LYS A 258 -6.29 -4.01 -7.30
C LYS A 258 -5.00 -3.36 -6.78
N ILE A 259 -4.75 -3.43 -5.49
CA ILE A 259 -3.56 -2.84 -4.87
C ILE A 259 -2.30 -3.55 -5.40
N THR A 260 -2.30 -4.88 -5.48
CA THR A 260 -1.17 -5.66 -6.01
C THR A 260 -0.90 -5.34 -7.49
N LEU A 261 -1.95 -5.16 -8.31
CA LEU A 261 -1.79 -4.70 -9.70
C LEU A 261 -1.15 -3.30 -9.78
N VAL A 262 -1.50 -2.39 -8.88
CA VAL A 262 -0.89 -1.06 -8.83
C VAL A 262 0.57 -1.14 -8.37
N ASN A 263 0.88 -1.96 -7.38
CA ASN A 263 2.25 -2.23 -6.93
C ASN A 263 3.10 -2.81 -8.09
N LEU A 264 2.55 -3.75 -8.85
CA LEU A 264 3.20 -4.31 -10.04
C LEU A 264 3.45 -3.25 -11.12
N ALA A 265 2.44 -2.45 -11.44
CA ALA A 265 2.57 -1.36 -12.41
C ALA A 265 3.60 -0.31 -11.96
N TYR A 266 3.68 -0.01 -10.67
CA TYR A 266 4.74 0.82 -10.10
C TYR A 266 6.13 0.21 -10.37
N ASN A 267 6.31 -1.08 -10.07
CA ASN A 267 7.57 -1.77 -10.29
C ASN A 267 7.97 -1.78 -11.77
N MET A 268 7.02 -1.99 -12.69
CA MET A 268 7.27 -1.92 -14.14
C MET A 268 7.76 -0.52 -14.56
N LYS A 269 7.09 0.54 -14.09
CA LYS A 269 7.54 1.93 -14.35
C LYS A 269 8.92 2.20 -13.75
N ARG A 270 9.20 1.64 -12.58
CA ARG A 270 10.48 1.79 -11.91
C ARG A 270 11.60 1.07 -12.68
N LEU A 271 11.33 -0.10 -13.24
CA LEU A 271 12.25 -0.81 -14.12
C LEU A 271 12.61 0.03 -15.35
N ILE A 272 11.60 0.52 -16.07
CA ILE A 272 11.81 1.39 -17.24
C ILE A 272 12.67 2.61 -16.88
N PHE A 273 12.47 3.18 -15.71
CA PHE A 273 13.29 4.31 -15.24
C PHE A 273 14.76 3.91 -15.09
N HIS A 274 15.04 2.75 -14.48
CA HIS A 274 16.42 2.27 -14.30
C HIS A 274 17.09 1.89 -15.64
N GLU A 275 16.37 1.23 -16.53
CA GLU A 275 16.86 0.87 -17.87
C GLU A 275 17.23 2.11 -18.71
N ARG A 276 16.43 3.16 -18.63
CA ARG A 276 16.74 4.44 -19.28
C ARG A 276 18.03 5.08 -18.72
N LEU A 277 18.23 5.03 -17.41
CA LEU A 277 19.45 5.56 -16.80
C LEU A 277 20.70 4.80 -17.25
N THR A 278 20.59 3.48 -17.40
CA THR A 278 21.72 2.66 -17.89
C THR A 278 21.97 2.82 -19.38
N ALA A 279 20.96 3.18 -20.17
CA ALA A 279 21.12 3.42 -21.60
C ALA A 279 21.69 4.83 -21.95
N THR A 280 21.65 5.76 -21.00
CA THR A 280 22.12 7.16 -21.17
C THR A 280 23.45 7.46 -20.49
N GLY A 281 24.01 6.54 -19.73
CA GLY A 281 25.33 6.63 -19.06
C GLY A 281 26.31 5.69 -19.68
#